data_e8f191ce093d8ff66b23fca946c25a6d
#
_entry.id   e8f191ce093d8ff66b23fca946c25a6d
#
_cell.length_a   1.000
_cell.length_b   1.000
_cell.length_c   1.000
_cell.angle_alpha   90.00
_cell.angle_beta   90.00
_cell.angle_gamma   90.00
#
_symmetry.space_group_name_H-M   'P 1'
#
loop_
_entity.id
_entity.type
_entity.pdbx_description
1 polymer ?
#
loop_
_entity_poly.entity_id
_entity_poly.type
_entity_poly.pdbx_seq_one_letter_code
_entity_poly.pdbx_strand_id
1 'polypeptide(L)'
;MQEIILSAYNSQWPKLFAQEAETLKGIFKDLAIAIHHKGSTSVPNLMAKPIIDITIEVEDIAQVCKLNQFLAAIGYDALGEYGMPLRRFFIKTNPQSYNLHVWDKGHAEIAKDLLFRDALIQNSEVRATHENLKKKLRDQFQFDREQYIFGKDRLIKEILRIAGYDGLSMVHVLLDAEKQAYQNFMKEEPIPNKSLVVSQGVTFIGAFSLDENDNVKQKNIISSHEQVEKLIDRWLQTKSSQ
;
A
#
# COMPACT_ATOMS: atom_id res chain seq x y z
N MET A 1 -4.04 -9.32 -20.73
CA MET A 1 -4.26 -9.26 -19.25
C MET A 1 -3.44 -10.38 -18.63
N GLN A 2 -2.78 -10.13 -17.52
CA GLN A 2 -1.92 -11.13 -16.86
C GLN A 2 -2.76 -11.99 -15.91
N GLU A 3 -2.56 -13.32 -15.98
CA GLU A 3 -3.25 -14.28 -15.12
C GLU A 3 -2.84 -14.12 -13.65
N ILE A 4 -3.80 -14.30 -12.73
CA ILE A 4 -3.57 -14.29 -11.28
C ILE A 4 -3.13 -15.69 -10.85
N ILE A 5 -1.83 -15.87 -10.68
CA ILE A 5 -1.22 -17.12 -10.23
C ILE A 5 -1.08 -17.13 -8.72
N LEU A 6 -1.64 -18.12 -8.03
CA LEU A 6 -1.42 -18.39 -6.60
C LEU A 6 -0.60 -19.66 -6.44
N SER A 7 0.53 -19.57 -5.77
CA SER A 7 1.40 -20.69 -5.44
C SER A 7 1.26 -21.10 -3.97
N ALA A 8 1.51 -22.36 -3.66
CA ALA A 8 1.68 -22.81 -2.27
C ALA A 8 2.82 -22.00 -1.59
N TYR A 9 2.77 -21.95 -0.26
CA TYR A 9 3.84 -21.29 0.49
C TYR A 9 5.21 -21.87 0.14
N ASN A 10 6.15 -20.98 -0.19
CA ASN A 10 7.53 -21.36 -0.47
C ASN A 10 8.43 -20.93 0.68
N SER A 11 9.06 -21.89 1.36
CA SER A 11 9.99 -21.65 2.49
C SER A 11 11.24 -20.86 2.11
N GLN A 12 11.51 -20.64 0.82
CA GLN A 12 12.59 -19.78 0.35
C GLN A 12 12.25 -18.27 0.40
N TRP A 13 10.97 -17.88 0.47
CA TRP A 13 10.58 -16.46 0.46
C TRP A 13 11.22 -15.65 1.59
N PRO A 14 11.28 -16.11 2.85
CA PRO A 14 12.01 -15.38 3.91
C PRO A 14 13.50 -15.19 3.61
N LYS A 15 14.15 -16.19 3.00
CA LYS A 15 15.56 -16.10 2.62
C LYS A 15 15.78 -15.12 1.47
N LEU A 16 14.92 -15.16 0.44
CA LEU A 16 14.95 -14.23 -0.69
C LEU A 16 14.70 -12.80 -0.21
N PHE A 17 13.75 -12.60 0.70
CA PHE A 17 13.55 -11.31 1.34
C PHE A 17 14.81 -10.83 2.07
N ALA A 18 15.43 -11.68 2.89
CA ALA A 18 16.62 -11.29 3.67
C ALA A 18 17.79 -10.88 2.76
N GLN A 19 18.02 -11.61 1.66
CA GLN A 19 19.04 -11.27 0.68
C GLN A 19 18.79 -9.92 0.00
N GLU A 20 17.53 -9.69 -0.43
CA GLU A 20 17.15 -8.43 -1.06
C GLU A 20 17.21 -7.27 -0.07
N ALA A 21 16.80 -7.49 1.19
CA ALA A 21 16.86 -6.49 2.25
C ALA A 21 18.29 -6.01 2.53
N GLU A 22 19.29 -6.91 2.53
CA GLU A 22 20.70 -6.54 2.66
C GLU A 22 21.19 -5.70 1.48
N THR A 23 20.78 -6.04 0.26
CA THR A 23 21.09 -5.25 -0.94
C THR A 23 20.51 -3.85 -0.84
N LEU A 24 19.22 -3.75 -0.47
CA LEU A 24 18.51 -2.48 -0.28
C LEU A 24 19.12 -1.65 0.84
N LYS A 25 19.51 -2.27 1.95
CA LYS A 25 20.21 -1.61 3.06
C LYS A 25 21.51 -0.95 2.61
N GLY A 26 22.26 -1.60 1.70
CA GLY A 26 23.47 -1.03 1.11
C GLY A 26 23.21 0.22 0.26
N ILE A 27 22.02 0.32 -0.38
CA ILE A 27 21.63 1.46 -1.21
C ILE A 27 21.06 2.59 -0.35
N PHE A 28 20.13 2.27 0.55
CA PHE A 28 19.45 3.27 1.38
C PHE A 28 20.34 3.81 2.51
N LYS A 29 21.29 3.00 2.99
CA LYS A 29 22.23 3.38 4.09
C LYS A 29 21.48 3.96 5.29
N ASP A 30 21.94 5.09 5.79
CA ASP A 30 21.39 5.79 6.95
C ASP A 30 20.00 6.40 6.70
N LEU A 31 19.54 6.45 5.45
CA LEU A 31 18.19 6.89 5.14
C LEU A 31 17.14 5.86 5.60
N ALA A 32 17.46 4.56 5.54
CA ALA A 32 16.55 3.50 5.98
C ALA A 32 16.60 3.32 7.50
N ILE A 33 15.44 3.43 8.14
CA ILE A 33 15.24 3.14 9.57
C ILE A 33 14.97 1.67 9.77
N ALA A 34 14.06 1.10 8.96
CA ALA A 34 13.65 -0.30 9.04
C ALA A 34 13.27 -0.85 7.66
N ILE A 35 13.47 -2.16 7.47
CA ILE A 35 13.08 -2.90 6.27
C ILE A 35 12.25 -4.10 6.71
N HIS A 36 11.02 -4.21 6.20
CA HIS A 36 10.05 -5.21 6.63
C HIS A 36 9.60 -6.10 5.47
N HIS A 37 9.56 -7.42 5.71
CA HIS A 37 8.83 -8.36 4.86
C HIS A 37 7.35 -8.24 5.17
N LYS A 38 6.54 -7.91 4.18
CA LYS A 38 5.08 -7.80 4.32
C LYS A 38 4.34 -8.65 3.28
N GLY A 39 3.02 -8.54 3.27
CA GLY A 39 2.18 -9.25 2.31
C GLY A 39 2.12 -10.76 2.57
N SER A 40 1.46 -11.46 1.66
CA SER A 40 1.15 -12.90 1.86
C SER A 40 2.38 -13.80 1.86
N THR A 41 3.49 -13.42 1.20
CA THR A 41 4.73 -14.22 1.18
C THR A 41 5.48 -14.20 2.49
N SER A 42 5.19 -13.21 3.37
CA SER A 42 5.75 -13.12 4.72
C SER A 42 5.03 -13.99 5.75
N VAL A 43 3.89 -14.58 5.39
CA VAL A 43 3.04 -15.37 6.30
C VAL A 43 3.29 -16.87 6.06
N PRO A 44 3.83 -17.61 7.02
CA PRO A 44 4.07 -19.05 6.88
C PRO A 44 2.78 -19.82 6.54
N ASN A 45 2.91 -20.78 5.65
CA ASN A 45 1.84 -21.67 5.22
C ASN A 45 0.65 -20.98 4.50
N LEU A 46 0.82 -19.75 4.01
CA LEU A 46 -0.20 -19.04 3.27
C LEU A 46 0.11 -19.08 1.77
N MET A 47 -0.84 -19.51 0.93
CA MET A 47 -0.73 -19.37 -0.52
C MET A 47 -0.60 -17.90 -0.92
N ALA A 48 0.29 -17.61 -1.87
CA ALA A 48 0.53 -16.25 -2.34
C ALA A 48 0.85 -16.19 -3.84
N LYS A 49 0.70 -15.00 -4.43
CA LYS A 49 1.44 -14.70 -5.66
C LYS A 49 2.93 -14.74 -5.33
N PRO A 50 3.80 -15.27 -6.21
CA PRO A 50 5.24 -15.39 -5.93
C PRO A 50 5.95 -14.03 -6.07
N ILE A 51 5.43 -13.00 -5.41
CA ILE A 51 5.95 -11.64 -5.37
C ILE A 51 6.25 -11.31 -3.91
N ILE A 52 7.49 -10.92 -3.63
CA ILE A 52 7.89 -10.54 -2.28
C ILE A 52 7.60 -9.05 -2.11
N ASP A 53 6.73 -8.74 -1.15
CA ASP A 53 6.40 -7.36 -0.80
C ASP A 53 7.32 -6.88 0.32
N ILE A 54 8.02 -5.77 0.08
CA ILE A 54 8.97 -5.14 1.01
C ILE A 54 8.45 -3.75 1.37
N THR A 55 8.48 -3.40 2.64
CA THR A 55 8.29 -2.02 3.10
C THR A 55 9.59 -1.50 3.69
N ILE A 56 10.03 -0.31 3.27
CA ILE A 56 11.12 0.44 3.90
C ILE A 56 10.54 1.69 4.55
N GLU A 57 10.87 1.86 5.81
CA GLU A 57 10.67 3.08 6.57
C GLU A 57 11.92 3.96 6.46
N VAL A 58 11.74 5.23 6.06
CA VAL A 58 12.86 6.17 5.85
C VAL A 58 12.69 7.43 6.69
N GLU A 59 13.79 8.11 7.00
CA GLU A 59 13.76 9.39 7.71
C GLU A 59 13.11 10.50 6.88
N ASP A 60 13.28 10.49 5.56
CA ASP A 60 12.73 11.51 4.65
C ASP A 60 12.46 10.92 3.27
N ILE A 61 11.18 10.78 2.92
CA ILE A 61 10.72 10.23 1.63
C ILE A 61 11.16 11.08 0.43
N ALA A 62 11.38 12.39 0.61
CA ALA A 62 11.82 13.29 -0.45
C ALA A 62 13.24 12.96 -0.94
N GLN A 63 14.06 12.31 -0.10
CA GLN A 63 15.41 11.89 -0.48
C GLN A 63 15.43 10.65 -1.38
N VAL A 64 14.36 9.85 -1.38
CA VAL A 64 14.32 8.54 -2.06
C VAL A 64 14.48 8.67 -3.56
N CYS A 65 14.00 9.76 -4.19
CA CYS A 65 14.17 9.97 -5.63
C CYS A 65 15.65 10.01 -6.07
N LYS A 66 16.57 10.42 -5.19
CA LYS A 66 18.01 10.42 -5.44
C LYS A 66 18.60 9.01 -5.58
N LEU A 67 17.87 8.00 -5.10
CA LEU A 67 18.27 6.61 -5.13
C LEU A 67 17.79 5.87 -6.39
N ASN A 68 16.94 6.51 -7.23
CA ASN A 68 16.32 5.86 -8.38
C ASN A 68 17.34 5.19 -9.30
N GLN A 69 18.46 5.86 -9.60
CA GLN A 69 19.51 5.30 -10.46
C GLN A 69 20.19 4.05 -9.85
N PHE A 70 20.39 4.02 -8.54
CA PHE A 70 21.00 2.88 -7.85
C PHE A 70 20.01 1.70 -7.76
N LEU A 71 18.72 1.98 -7.56
CA LEU A 71 17.66 0.97 -7.58
C LEU A 71 17.47 0.41 -8.99
N ALA A 72 17.52 1.26 -10.03
CA ALA A 72 17.46 0.83 -11.42
C ALA A 72 18.65 -0.08 -11.77
N ALA A 73 19.85 0.20 -11.26
CA ALA A 73 21.04 -0.63 -11.51
C ALA A 73 20.89 -2.08 -10.97
N ILE A 74 20.01 -2.31 -9.99
CA ILE A 74 19.68 -3.64 -9.46
C ILE A 74 18.33 -4.18 -9.95
N GLY A 75 17.73 -3.53 -10.97
CA GLY A 75 16.55 -4.01 -11.68
C GLY A 75 15.20 -3.52 -11.16
N TYR A 76 15.16 -2.46 -10.36
CA TYR A 76 13.91 -1.84 -9.93
C TYR A 76 13.47 -0.72 -10.88
N ASP A 77 12.20 -0.75 -11.28
CA ASP A 77 11.53 0.33 -11.99
C ASP A 77 10.79 1.22 -11.00
N ALA A 78 11.05 2.54 -11.04
CA ALA A 78 10.40 3.52 -10.18
C ALA A 78 9.02 3.91 -10.75
N LEU A 79 7.96 3.78 -9.95
CA LEU A 79 6.59 4.09 -10.31
C LEU A 79 6.00 5.30 -9.57
N GLY A 80 6.83 6.06 -8.83
CA GLY A 80 6.38 7.20 -8.03
C GLY A 80 5.41 6.80 -6.93
N GLU A 81 4.38 7.58 -6.72
CA GLU A 81 3.35 7.31 -5.69
C GLU A 81 2.42 6.16 -6.05
N TYR A 82 2.19 5.92 -7.33
CA TYR A 82 1.35 4.83 -7.86
C TYR A 82 0.01 4.69 -7.12
N GLY A 83 -0.70 5.80 -6.98
CA GLY A 83 -2.04 5.88 -6.38
C GLY A 83 -2.08 6.02 -4.85
N MET A 84 -0.97 6.01 -4.15
CA MET A 84 -0.92 6.24 -2.70
C MET A 84 0.00 7.42 -2.38
N PRO A 85 -0.56 8.58 -2.00
CA PRO A 85 0.20 9.76 -1.63
C PRO A 85 1.28 9.46 -0.59
N LEU A 86 2.40 10.15 -0.68
CA LEU A 86 3.57 9.97 0.19
C LEU A 86 4.29 8.62 0.07
N ARG A 87 3.93 7.79 -0.93
CA ARG A 87 4.66 6.57 -1.23
C ARG A 87 5.76 6.81 -2.28
N ARG A 88 6.84 6.02 -2.19
CA ARG A 88 7.68 5.71 -3.37
C ARG A 88 7.58 4.22 -3.61
N PHE A 89 7.10 3.88 -4.81
CA PHE A 89 6.83 2.50 -5.18
C PHE A 89 7.73 2.06 -6.32
N PHE A 90 8.31 0.87 -6.16
CA PHE A 90 9.18 0.28 -7.15
C PHE A 90 8.81 -1.18 -7.37
N ILE A 91 9.02 -1.67 -8.61
CA ILE A 91 8.84 -3.07 -8.95
C ILE A 91 10.12 -3.65 -9.55
N LYS A 92 10.38 -4.93 -9.27
CA LYS A 92 11.44 -5.71 -9.88
C LYS A 92 10.84 -7.06 -10.28
N THR A 93 11.10 -7.53 -11.50
CA THR A 93 10.42 -8.73 -12.03
C THR A 93 11.33 -9.92 -12.26
N ASN A 94 12.63 -9.73 -12.41
CA ASN A 94 13.59 -10.80 -12.72
C ASN A 94 14.81 -10.78 -11.81
N PRO A 95 15.37 -11.94 -11.44
CA PRO A 95 14.83 -13.29 -11.61
C PRO A 95 13.67 -13.61 -10.65
N GLN A 96 13.55 -12.89 -9.53
CA GLN A 96 12.48 -12.94 -8.53
C GLN A 96 11.71 -11.63 -8.56
N SER A 97 10.38 -11.69 -8.41
CA SER A 97 9.55 -10.49 -8.37
C SER A 97 9.47 -9.89 -6.96
N TYR A 98 9.66 -8.57 -6.90
CA TYR A 98 9.55 -7.78 -5.67
C TYR A 98 8.70 -6.55 -5.91
N ASN A 99 7.88 -6.19 -4.92
CA ASN A 99 7.25 -4.88 -4.78
C ASN A 99 7.92 -4.17 -3.61
N LEU A 100 8.51 -3.02 -3.86
CA LEU A 100 9.15 -2.21 -2.83
C LEU A 100 8.31 -0.96 -2.56
N HIS A 101 7.84 -0.83 -1.33
CA HIS A 101 7.09 0.32 -0.83
C HIS A 101 7.97 1.09 0.14
N VAL A 102 8.17 2.37 -0.11
CA VAL A 102 8.95 3.24 0.77
C VAL A 102 8.05 4.33 1.33
N TRP A 103 8.14 4.56 2.63
CA TRP A 103 7.32 5.50 3.38
C TRP A 103 8.17 6.30 4.38
N ASP A 104 7.70 7.50 4.69
CA ASP A 104 8.25 8.27 5.82
C ASP A 104 8.08 7.51 7.13
N LYS A 105 8.95 7.80 8.07
CA LYS A 105 8.92 7.31 9.46
C LYS A 105 7.55 7.49 10.09
N GLY A 106 7.05 6.40 10.67
CA GLY A 106 5.77 6.41 11.37
C GLY A 106 4.55 6.51 10.45
N HIS A 107 4.72 6.37 9.12
CA HIS A 107 3.56 6.40 8.22
C HIS A 107 2.59 5.27 8.52
N ALA A 108 1.29 5.59 8.58
CA ALA A 108 0.23 4.67 9.01
C ALA A 108 0.15 3.38 8.17
N GLU A 109 0.49 3.43 6.89
CA GLU A 109 0.49 2.24 6.03
C GLU A 109 1.52 1.19 6.45
N ILE A 110 2.62 1.59 7.12
CA ILE A 110 3.59 0.64 7.68
C ILE A 110 2.91 -0.19 8.79
N ALA A 111 2.31 0.49 9.76
CA ALA A 111 1.59 -0.19 10.86
C ALA A 111 0.45 -1.07 10.34
N LYS A 112 -0.32 -0.59 9.35
CA LYS A 112 -1.39 -1.34 8.70
C LYS A 112 -0.90 -2.65 8.10
N ASP A 113 0.17 -2.59 7.31
CA ASP A 113 0.76 -3.76 6.66
C ASP A 113 1.27 -4.79 7.68
N LEU A 114 1.94 -4.31 8.75
CA LEU A 114 2.51 -5.17 9.79
C LEU A 114 1.41 -5.80 10.66
N LEU A 115 0.41 -5.03 11.10
CA LEU A 115 -0.73 -5.54 11.86
C LEU A 115 -1.51 -6.60 11.07
N PHE A 116 -1.76 -6.37 9.79
CA PHE A 116 -2.43 -7.35 8.94
C PHE A 116 -1.61 -8.64 8.80
N ARG A 117 -0.30 -8.53 8.53
CA ARG A 117 0.62 -9.67 8.48
C ARG A 117 0.59 -10.47 9.78
N ASP A 118 0.76 -9.77 10.91
CA ASP A 118 0.88 -10.40 12.22
C ASP A 118 -0.43 -11.06 12.66
N ALA A 119 -1.59 -10.47 12.34
CA ALA A 119 -2.90 -11.11 12.54
C ALA A 119 -3.01 -12.44 11.78
N LEU A 120 -2.52 -12.50 10.53
CA LEU A 120 -2.52 -13.73 9.75
C LEU A 120 -1.51 -14.77 10.28
N ILE A 121 -0.39 -14.34 10.85
CA ILE A 121 0.59 -15.24 11.46
C ILE A 121 0.04 -15.84 12.75
N GLN A 122 -0.55 -15.02 13.61
CA GLN A 122 -0.98 -15.40 14.95
C GLN A 122 -2.28 -16.21 14.96
N ASN A 123 -3.15 -16.01 13.96
CA ASN A 123 -4.47 -16.67 13.91
C ASN A 123 -4.61 -17.55 12.66
N SER A 124 -4.59 -18.88 12.87
CA SER A 124 -4.72 -19.86 11.78
C SER A 124 -6.10 -19.85 11.11
N GLU A 125 -7.17 -19.51 11.82
CA GLU A 125 -8.54 -19.46 11.26
C GLU A 125 -8.70 -18.23 10.36
N VAL A 126 -8.20 -17.08 10.82
CA VAL A 126 -8.17 -15.83 10.02
C VAL A 126 -7.33 -16.04 8.77
N ARG A 127 -6.16 -16.69 8.90
CA ARG A 127 -5.31 -17.04 7.77
C ARG A 127 -6.02 -17.94 6.78
N ALA A 128 -6.68 -19.00 7.24
CA ALA A 128 -7.43 -19.93 6.39
C ALA A 128 -8.61 -19.24 5.69
N THR A 129 -9.32 -18.37 6.38
CA THR A 129 -10.42 -17.56 5.83
C THR A 129 -9.90 -16.66 4.69
N HIS A 130 -8.77 -15.98 4.92
CA HIS A 130 -8.16 -15.12 3.91
C HIS A 130 -7.65 -15.94 2.71
N GLU A 131 -7.07 -17.11 2.94
CA GLU A 131 -6.63 -18.02 1.86
C GLU A 131 -7.79 -18.52 1.00
N ASN A 132 -8.87 -18.96 1.64
CA ASN A 132 -10.07 -19.43 0.94
C ASN A 132 -10.71 -18.33 0.09
N LEU A 133 -10.77 -17.10 0.63
CA LEU A 133 -11.22 -15.95 -0.14
C LEU A 133 -10.33 -15.69 -1.35
N LYS A 134 -9.00 -15.74 -1.20
CA LYS A 134 -8.07 -15.57 -2.33
C LYS A 134 -8.27 -16.61 -3.43
N LYS A 135 -8.48 -17.89 -3.07
CA LYS A 135 -8.76 -18.96 -4.02
C LYS A 135 -10.06 -18.68 -4.78
N LYS A 136 -11.15 -18.38 -4.06
CA LYS A 136 -12.45 -18.04 -4.65
C LYS A 136 -12.34 -16.84 -5.62
N LEU A 137 -11.67 -15.78 -5.21
CA LEU A 137 -11.52 -14.58 -6.04
C LEU A 137 -10.63 -14.82 -7.26
N ARG A 138 -9.57 -15.63 -7.13
CA ARG A 138 -8.76 -16.04 -8.30
C ARG A 138 -9.61 -16.80 -9.31
N ASP A 139 -10.42 -17.77 -8.87
CA ASP A 139 -11.25 -18.58 -9.75
C ASP A 139 -12.34 -17.74 -10.43
N GLN A 140 -12.87 -16.72 -9.72
CA GLN A 140 -13.90 -15.82 -10.24
C GLN A 140 -13.32 -14.72 -11.15
N PHE A 141 -12.13 -14.21 -10.87
CA PHE A 141 -11.53 -13.04 -11.51
C PHE A 141 -10.10 -13.31 -12.02
N GLN A 142 -9.92 -14.47 -12.68
CA GLN A 142 -8.61 -14.99 -13.09
C GLN A 142 -7.73 -13.98 -13.84
N PHE A 143 -8.34 -13.12 -14.66
CA PHE A 143 -7.66 -12.11 -15.47
C PHE A 143 -8.01 -10.67 -15.08
N ASP A 144 -8.83 -10.46 -14.05
CA ASP A 144 -9.23 -9.15 -13.54
C ASP A 144 -8.55 -8.86 -12.19
N ARG A 145 -7.38 -8.20 -12.30
CA ARG A 145 -6.57 -7.87 -11.12
C ARG A 145 -7.30 -6.92 -10.17
N GLU A 146 -8.08 -5.98 -10.69
CA GLU A 146 -8.78 -4.99 -9.86
C GLU A 146 -9.86 -5.64 -9.02
N GLN A 147 -10.73 -6.44 -9.63
CA GLN A 147 -11.77 -7.18 -8.91
C GLN A 147 -11.18 -8.18 -7.90
N TYR A 148 -10.07 -8.83 -8.24
CA TYR A 148 -9.36 -9.69 -7.30
C TYR A 148 -8.83 -8.91 -6.08
N ILE A 149 -8.28 -7.71 -6.27
CA ILE A 149 -7.77 -6.88 -5.18
C ILE A 149 -8.95 -6.36 -4.35
N PHE A 150 -9.95 -5.80 -4.99
CA PHE A 150 -11.14 -5.24 -4.38
C PHE A 150 -11.95 -6.27 -3.58
N GLY A 151 -12.12 -7.47 -4.11
CA GLY A 151 -12.87 -8.54 -3.42
C GLY A 151 -12.31 -8.94 -2.05
N LYS A 152 -11.05 -8.61 -1.75
CA LYS A 152 -10.42 -8.84 -0.43
C LYS A 152 -10.62 -7.69 0.55
N ASP A 153 -10.95 -6.50 0.08
CA ASP A 153 -10.93 -5.26 0.87
C ASP A 153 -11.77 -5.37 2.15
N ARG A 154 -13.00 -5.88 2.04
CA ARG A 154 -13.89 -6.03 3.20
C ARG A 154 -13.30 -6.93 4.31
N LEU A 155 -12.70 -8.06 3.93
CA LEU A 155 -12.08 -8.97 4.91
C LEU A 155 -10.82 -8.35 5.52
N ILE A 156 -10.00 -7.69 4.70
CA ILE A 156 -8.80 -6.99 5.18
C ILE A 156 -9.18 -5.91 6.20
N LYS A 157 -10.17 -5.09 5.90
CA LYS A 157 -10.67 -4.06 6.80
C LYS A 157 -11.20 -4.64 8.11
N GLU A 158 -11.94 -5.75 8.07
CA GLU A 158 -12.43 -6.40 9.30
C GLU A 158 -11.28 -6.96 10.15
N ILE A 159 -10.27 -7.59 9.54
CA ILE A 159 -9.07 -8.06 10.24
C ILE A 159 -8.34 -6.88 10.91
N LEU A 160 -8.14 -5.79 10.19
CA LEU A 160 -7.49 -4.59 10.70
C LEU A 160 -8.27 -3.94 11.84
N ARG A 161 -9.60 -3.86 11.72
CA ARG A 161 -10.48 -3.35 12.78
C ARG A 161 -10.35 -4.16 14.06
N ILE A 162 -10.35 -5.49 13.96
CA ILE A 162 -10.17 -6.40 15.10
C ILE A 162 -8.77 -6.26 15.69
N ALA A 163 -7.76 -6.05 14.85
CA ALA A 163 -6.36 -5.82 15.27
C ALA A 163 -6.14 -4.42 15.88
N GLY A 164 -7.17 -3.55 15.93
CA GLY A 164 -7.09 -2.23 16.55
C GLY A 164 -6.37 -1.18 15.67
N TYR A 165 -6.32 -1.36 14.35
CA TYR A 165 -5.73 -0.37 13.46
C TYR A 165 -6.58 0.91 13.43
N ASP A 166 -5.97 2.04 13.75
CA ASP A 166 -6.59 3.38 13.79
C ASP A 166 -5.79 4.44 13.02
N GLY A 167 -4.80 4.03 12.24
CA GLY A 167 -3.91 4.94 11.51
C GLY A 167 -4.63 5.80 10.47
N LEU A 168 -4.13 7.01 10.24
CA LEU A 168 -4.62 7.92 9.22
C LEU A 168 -3.99 7.59 7.87
N SER A 169 -4.80 7.30 6.85
CA SER A 169 -4.33 6.99 5.51
C SER A 169 -5.01 7.85 4.45
N MET A 170 -4.32 8.04 3.33
CA MET A 170 -4.79 8.82 2.20
C MET A 170 -4.53 8.05 0.91
N VAL A 171 -5.53 7.94 0.05
CA VAL A 171 -5.43 7.25 -1.24
C VAL A 171 -6.05 8.09 -2.36
N HIS A 172 -5.50 8.00 -3.57
CA HIS A 172 -6.21 8.47 -4.75
C HIS A 172 -7.43 7.59 -5.00
N VAL A 173 -8.49 8.17 -5.53
CA VAL A 173 -9.70 7.44 -5.90
C VAL A 173 -9.40 6.54 -7.09
N LEU A 174 -9.08 5.28 -6.83
CA LEU A 174 -8.69 4.29 -7.83
C LEU A 174 -9.69 3.15 -7.97
N LEU A 175 -10.28 2.68 -6.86
CA LEU A 175 -11.19 1.55 -6.82
C LEU A 175 -12.64 2.01 -6.73
N ASP A 176 -13.58 1.19 -7.23
CA ASP A 176 -15.00 1.54 -7.22
C ASP A 176 -15.57 1.80 -5.82
N ALA A 177 -15.04 1.12 -4.79
CA ALA A 177 -15.46 1.38 -3.41
C ALA A 177 -15.04 2.76 -2.91
N GLU A 178 -13.81 3.18 -3.22
CA GLU A 178 -13.33 4.51 -2.86
C GLU A 178 -14.07 5.59 -3.65
N LYS A 179 -14.35 5.33 -4.95
CA LYS A 179 -15.20 6.21 -5.77
C LYS A 179 -16.59 6.35 -5.16
N GLN A 180 -17.22 5.23 -4.76
CA GLN A 180 -18.54 5.24 -4.16
C GLN A 180 -18.54 5.96 -2.81
N ALA A 181 -17.54 5.73 -1.96
CA ALA A 181 -17.37 6.42 -0.68
C ALA A 181 -17.20 7.93 -0.89
N TYR A 182 -16.38 8.31 -1.85
CA TYR A 182 -16.18 9.71 -2.24
C TYR A 182 -17.49 10.36 -2.73
N GLN A 183 -18.20 9.73 -3.66
CA GLN A 183 -19.48 10.23 -4.20
C GLN A 183 -20.52 10.42 -3.09
N ASN A 184 -20.68 9.41 -2.22
CA ASN A 184 -21.63 9.49 -1.11
C ASN A 184 -21.30 10.64 -0.14
N PHE A 185 -20.01 10.91 0.07
CA PHE A 185 -19.56 11.96 0.98
C PHE A 185 -19.65 13.35 0.35
N MET A 186 -19.18 13.50 -0.88
CA MET A 186 -19.15 14.77 -1.59
C MET A 186 -20.50 15.15 -2.21
N LYS A 187 -21.38 14.18 -2.43
CA LYS A 187 -22.63 14.32 -3.17
C LYS A 187 -22.42 14.89 -4.59
N GLU A 188 -21.31 14.54 -5.19
CA GLU A 188 -20.90 14.97 -6.54
C GLU A 188 -21.00 13.82 -7.54
N GLU A 189 -21.51 14.12 -8.75
CA GLU A 189 -21.38 13.28 -9.93
C GLU A 189 -21.19 14.18 -11.16
N PRO A 190 -20.19 13.92 -12.03
CA PRO A 190 -19.18 12.84 -11.91
C PRO A 190 -18.08 13.13 -10.88
N ILE A 191 -17.34 12.08 -10.49
CA ILE A 191 -16.19 12.23 -9.61
C ILE A 191 -15.12 13.09 -10.31
N PRO A 192 -14.57 14.12 -9.65
CA PRO A 192 -13.46 14.89 -10.20
C PRO A 192 -12.27 14.01 -10.58
N ASN A 193 -11.59 14.34 -11.68
CA ASN A 193 -10.48 13.56 -12.22
C ASN A 193 -9.34 13.37 -11.22
N LYS A 194 -9.17 14.30 -10.27
CA LYS A 194 -8.18 14.21 -9.20
C LYS A 194 -8.90 14.33 -7.86
N SER A 195 -8.90 13.26 -7.11
CA SER A 195 -9.54 13.19 -5.79
C SER A 195 -8.73 12.32 -4.83
N LEU A 196 -8.76 12.70 -3.57
CA LEU A 196 -8.16 11.96 -2.47
C LEU A 196 -9.23 11.56 -1.46
N VAL A 197 -9.17 10.34 -1.00
CA VAL A 197 -9.99 9.80 0.08
C VAL A 197 -9.13 9.65 1.32
N VAL A 198 -9.63 10.09 2.45
CA VAL A 198 -8.95 10.00 3.75
C VAL A 198 -9.75 9.09 4.67
N SER A 199 -9.05 8.17 5.33
CA SER A 199 -9.62 7.23 6.28
C SER A 199 -8.85 7.26 7.61
N GLN A 200 -9.59 7.12 8.71
CA GLN A 200 -9.05 6.84 10.04
C GLN A 200 -9.32 5.37 10.35
N GLY A 201 -8.26 4.60 10.53
CA GLY A 201 -8.38 3.14 10.61
C GLY A 201 -9.02 2.59 9.33
N VAL A 202 -10.17 1.97 9.46
CA VAL A 202 -10.95 1.42 8.34
C VAL A 202 -12.18 2.28 7.99
N THR A 203 -12.34 3.41 8.66
CA THR A 203 -13.49 4.30 8.49
C THR A 203 -13.15 5.48 7.62
N PHE A 204 -13.96 5.72 6.61
CA PHE A 204 -13.87 6.90 5.77
C PHE A 204 -14.23 8.16 6.57
N ILE A 205 -13.38 9.19 6.54
CA ILE A 205 -13.56 10.43 7.30
C ILE A 205 -13.49 11.70 6.47
N GLY A 206 -13.07 11.64 5.21
CA GLY A 206 -13.00 12.81 4.39
C GLY A 206 -12.61 12.57 2.95
N ALA A 207 -12.81 13.60 2.12
CA ALA A 207 -12.38 13.62 0.75
C ALA A 207 -11.95 15.03 0.33
N PHE A 208 -11.08 15.07 -0.68
CA PHE A 208 -10.61 16.30 -1.29
C PHE A 208 -10.69 16.17 -2.80
N SER A 209 -11.18 17.21 -3.48
CA SER A 209 -10.92 17.37 -4.90
C SER A 209 -9.74 18.30 -5.12
N LEU A 210 -8.98 18.02 -6.16
CA LEU A 210 -7.75 18.74 -6.52
C LEU A 210 -7.93 19.37 -7.90
N ASP A 211 -7.24 20.50 -8.12
CA ASP A 211 -7.11 21.08 -9.46
C ASP A 211 -6.03 20.35 -10.28
N GLU A 212 -5.77 20.83 -11.50
CA GLU A 212 -4.77 20.25 -12.41
C GLU A 212 -3.34 20.35 -11.87
N ASN A 213 -3.10 21.28 -10.96
CA ASN A 213 -1.80 21.50 -10.29
C ASN A 213 -1.71 20.85 -8.92
N ASP A 214 -2.65 19.96 -8.58
CA ASP A 214 -2.75 19.28 -7.29
C ASP A 214 -3.02 20.20 -6.07
N ASN A 215 -3.55 21.42 -6.30
CA ASN A 215 -4.02 22.25 -5.20
C ASN A 215 -5.40 21.77 -4.76
N VAL A 216 -5.68 21.87 -3.46
CA VAL A 216 -6.98 21.52 -2.90
C VAL A 216 -8.04 22.51 -3.40
N LYS A 217 -8.95 22.03 -4.23
CA LYS A 217 -10.07 22.79 -4.79
C LYS A 217 -11.28 22.78 -3.86
N GLN A 218 -11.59 21.60 -3.30
CA GLN A 218 -12.69 21.40 -2.40
C GLN A 218 -12.31 20.40 -1.31
N LYS A 219 -12.75 20.67 -0.09
CA LYS A 219 -12.40 19.89 1.09
C LYS A 219 -13.67 19.57 1.86
N ASN A 220 -13.94 18.29 2.04
CA ASN A 220 -15.03 17.78 2.87
C ASN A 220 -14.46 16.78 3.89
N ILE A 221 -14.46 17.16 5.15
CA ILE A 221 -14.00 16.35 6.28
C ILE A 221 -15.10 16.31 7.33
N ILE A 222 -15.35 15.12 7.92
CA ILE A 222 -16.38 14.92 8.96
C ILE A 222 -16.05 15.68 10.26
N SER A 223 -14.73 15.86 10.52
CA SER A 223 -14.24 16.64 11.66
C SER A 223 -12.95 17.38 11.28
N SER A 224 -12.73 18.57 11.87
CA SER A 224 -11.46 19.28 11.72
C SER A 224 -10.35 18.46 12.37
N HIS A 225 -9.55 17.79 11.56
CA HIS A 225 -8.50 16.90 12.03
C HIS A 225 -7.16 17.56 11.71
N GLU A 226 -6.49 18.14 12.72
CA GLU A 226 -5.16 18.72 12.57
C GLU A 226 -4.15 17.75 11.93
N GLN A 227 -4.29 16.46 12.20
CA GLN A 227 -3.46 15.42 11.60
C GLN A 227 -3.72 15.26 10.10
N VAL A 228 -4.94 15.46 9.62
CA VAL A 228 -5.27 15.42 8.17
C VAL A 228 -4.59 16.59 7.46
N GLU A 229 -4.66 17.79 8.03
CA GLU A 229 -3.97 18.96 7.48
C GLU A 229 -2.46 18.72 7.37
N LYS A 230 -1.84 18.25 8.44
CA LYS A 230 -0.41 17.89 8.44
C LYS A 230 -0.04 16.86 7.38
N LEU A 231 -0.90 15.86 7.16
CA LEU A 231 -0.69 14.83 6.15
C LEU A 231 -0.73 15.43 4.74
N ILE A 232 -1.70 16.31 4.46
CA ILE A 232 -1.82 17.00 3.18
C ILE A 232 -0.65 17.94 2.96
N ASP A 233 -0.29 18.77 3.94
CA ASP A 233 0.84 19.70 3.84
C ASP A 233 2.14 18.94 3.55
N ARG A 234 2.37 17.82 4.23
CA ARG A 234 3.52 16.95 3.98
C ARG A 234 3.52 16.43 2.55
N TRP A 235 2.37 15.98 2.04
CA TRP A 235 2.23 15.50 0.68
C TRP A 235 2.54 16.59 -0.36
N LEU A 236 1.99 17.79 -0.19
CA LEU A 236 2.25 18.93 -1.08
C LEU A 236 3.74 19.33 -1.08
N GLN A 237 4.41 19.31 0.08
CA GLN A 237 5.84 19.57 0.19
C GLN A 237 6.67 18.54 -0.60
N THR A 238 6.31 17.26 -0.54
CA THR A 238 7.07 16.20 -1.27
C THR A 238 6.92 16.31 -2.79
N LYS A 239 5.82 16.89 -3.30
CA LYS A 239 5.63 17.13 -4.73
C LYS A 239 6.49 18.27 -5.25
N SER A 240 6.69 19.30 -4.46
CA SER A 240 7.55 20.45 -4.82
C SER A 240 9.03 20.09 -4.88
N SER A 241 9.42 18.90 -4.40
CA SER A 241 10.81 18.42 -4.31
C SER A 241 11.14 17.36 -5.39
N GLN A 242 10.21 17.07 -6.29
CA GLN A 242 10.37 16.14 -7.43
C GLN A 242 10.65 16.89 -8.72
#